data_a994536637a4493c44cc8c137091f9bf
#
_entry.id   a994536637a4493c44cc8c137091f9bf
#
_cell.length_a   1.000
_cell.length_b   1.000
_cell.length_c   1.000
_cell.angle_alpha   90.00
_cell.angle_beta   90.00
_cell.angle_gamma   90.00
#
_symmetry.space_group_name_H-M   'P 1'
#
loop_
_entity.id
_entity.type
_entity.pdbx_description
1 polymer ?
#
loop_
_entity_poly.entity_id
_entity_poly.type
_entity_poly.pdbx_seq_one_letter_code
_entity_poly.pdbx_strand_id
1 'polypeptide(L)'
;MRKENTRLNIPEITNLDTAIKIYYRYPEIGSKEMTELFTRKSKSTINRLKKLAHNQMLEDDIYTHGMYKLNTKSAYKAWHIDVDDLENRRNKLLELGL
;
A
#
# COMPACT_ATOMS: atom_id res chain seq x y z
N MET A 1 -18.83 -9.31 15.29
CA MET A 1 -18.44 -9.42 14.87
C MET A 1 -17.45 -9.35 14.46
N ARG A 2 -16.90 -9.25 14.67
CA ARG A 2 -16.00 -9.15 14.39
C ARG A 2 -15.24 -9.57 13.57
N LYS A 3 -15.07 -9.84 13.50
CA LYS A 3 -14.44 -10.32 12.50
C LYS A 3 -13.90 -9.46 11.51
N GLU A 4 -14.22 -8.36 11.33
CA GLU A 4 -13.72 -7.46 10.37
C GLU A 4 -12.26 -7.23 10.48
N ASN A 5 -11.72 -7.32 11.62
CA ASN A 5 -10.28 -7.11 11.82
C ASN A 5 -9.45 -8.10 11.05
N THR A 6 -9.91 -9.33 10.97
CA THR A 6 -9.16 -10.34 10.27
C THR A 6 -9.14 -10.08 8.77
N ARG A 7 -10.17 -9.43 8.27
CA ARG A 7 -10.21 -9.09 6.86
C ARG A 7 -9.17 -8.06 6.49
N LEU A 8 -8.81 -7.22 7.44
CA LEU A 8 -7.86 -6.14 7.21
C LEU A 8 -6.47 -6.51 7.70
N ASN A 9 -6.15 -7.78 7.66
CA ASN A 9 -4.87 -8.28 8.12
C ASN A 9 -3.78 -7.93 7.11
N ILE A 10 -3.36 -6.66 7.12
CA ILE A 10 -2.39 -6.13 6.20
C ILE A 10 -1.01 -6.21 6.83
N PRO A 11 -0.02 -6.75 6.09
CA PRO A 11 1.33 -6.85 6.65
C PRO A 11 1.94 -5.48 6.88
N GLU A 12 2.95 -5.44 7.71
CA GLU A 12 3.67 -4.20 7.96
C GLU A 12 4.44 -3.78 6.72
N ILE A 13 4.58 -2.47 6.54
CA ILE A 13 5.44 -1.95 5.49
C ILE A 13 6.90 -2.10 5.92
N THR A 14 7.80 -2.18 4.94
CA THR A 14 9.21 -2.39 5.22
C THR A 14 9.83 -1.20 5.93
N ASN A 15 9.57 0.01 5.42
CA ASN A 15 10.00 1.23 6.09
C ASN A 15 9.27 2.43 5.50
N LEU A 16 9.35 3.55 6.21
CA LEU A 16 8.63 4.77 5.82
C LEU A 16 9.12 5.33 4.49
N ASP A 17 10.43 5.35 4.30
CA ASP A 17 11.00 5.96 3.10
C ASP A 17 10.60 5.20 1.84
N THR A 18 10.62 3.88 1.89
CA THR A 18 10.22 3.07 0.75
C THR A 18 8.75 3.30 0.40
N ALA A 19 7.89 3.32 1.41
CA ALA A 19 6.46 3.52 1.18
C ALA A 19 6.18 4.90 0.58
N ILE A 20 6.83 5.93 1.07
CA ILE A 20 6.66 7.29 0.56
C ILE A 20 7.19 7.38 -0.87
N LYS A 21 8.37 6.82 -1.11
CA LYS A 21 9.00 6.87 -2.42
C LYS A 21 8.13 6.18 -3.48
N ILE A 22 7.62 5.01 -3.17
CA ILE A 22 6.77 4.26 -4.11
C ILE A 22 5.52 5.06 -4.43
N TYR A 23 4.92 5.68 -3.42
CA TYR A 23 3.69 6.44 -3.62
C TYR A 23 3.87 7.59 -4.61
N TYR A 24 4.96 8.33 -4.49
CA TYR A 24 5.17 9.50 -5.34
C TYR A 24 5.80 9.16 -6.68
N ARG A 25 6.57 8.08 -6.72
CA ARG A 25 7.31 7.74 -7.93
C ARG A 25 6.47 7.00 -8.96
N TYR A 26 5.56 6.16 -8.49
CA TYR A 26 4.79 5.29 -9.38
C TYR A 26 3.30 5.56 -9.27
N PRO A 27 2.68 6.12 -10.33
CA PRO A 27 1.22 6.26 -10.32
C PRO A 27 0.50 4.92 -10.40
N GLU A 28 1.17 3.89 -10.93
CA GLU A 28 0.67 2.52 -10.96
C GLU A 28 1.76 1.58 -10.48
N ILE A 29 1.36 0.58 -9.70
CA ILE A 29 2.31 -0.37 -9.13
C ILE A 29 1.88 -1.79 -9.45
N GLY A 30 2.84 -2.71 -9.35
CA GLY A 30 2.60 -4.13 -9.55
C GLY A 30 3.25 -4.95 -8.45
N SER A 31 3.41 -6.24 -8.71
CA SER A 31 3.96 -7.17 -7.73
C SER A 31 5.34 -6.76 -7.24
N LYS A 32 6.16 -6.22 -8.15
CA LYS A 32 7.52 -5.83 -7.79
C LYS A 32 7.51 -4.79 -6.67
N GLU A 33 6.72 -3.72 -6.86
CA GLU A 33 6.64 -2.68 -5.85
C GLU A 33 6.02 -3.19 -4.56
N MET A 34 5.04 -4.09 -4.67
CA MET A 34 4.42 -4.66 -3.48
C MET A 34 5.39 -5.47 -2.65
N THR A 35 6.29 -6.21 -3.30
CA THR A 35 7.28 -7.00 -2.57
C THR A 35 8.33 -6.11 -1.90
N GLU A 36 8.54 -4.91 -2.41
CA GLU A 36 9.41 -3.93 -1.76
C GLU A 36 8.70 -3.23 -0.61
N LEU A 37 7.40 -3.01 -0.77
CA LEU A 37 6.61 -2.26 0.20
C LEU A 37 6.32 -3.03 1.48
N PHE A 38 6.00 -4.30 1.37
CA PHE A 38 5.54 -5.10 2.50
C PHE A 38 6.58 -6.07 3.01
N THR A 39 6.52 -6.36 4.32
CA THR A 39 7.41 -7.36 4.93
C THR A 39 7.01 -8.78 4.55
N ARG A 40 5.72 -9.02 4.34
CA ARG A 40 5.23 -10.36 3.94
C ARG A 40 5.03 -10.39 2.43
N LYS A 41 5.65 -11.38 1.81
CA LYS A 41 5.73 -11.45 0.35
C LYS A 41 5.21 -12.76 -0.22
N SER A 42 4.49 -13.55 0.57
CA SER A 42 3.95 -14.79 0.07
C SER A 42 2.95 -14.50 -1.05
N LYS A 43 2.84 -15.44 -1.98
CA LYS A 43 1.96 -15.27 -3.12
C LYS A 43 0.51 -15.05 -2.69
N SER A 44 0.07 -15.79 -1.69
CA SER A 44 -1.31 -15.65 -1.22
C SER A 44 -1.54 -14.29 -0.58
N THR A 45 -0.57 -13.77 0.18
CA THR A 45 -0.67 -12.45 0.78
C THR A 45 -0.74 -11.37 -0.29
N ILE A 46 0.17 -11.45 -1.27
CA ILE A 46 0.20 -10.48 -2.37
C ILE A 46 -1.11 -10.51 -3.16
N ASN A 47 -1.62 -11.70 -3.46
CA ASN A 47 -2.87 -11.81 -4.20
C ASN A 47 -4.05 -11.23 -3.42
N ARG A 48 -4.09 -11.43 -2.11
CA ARG A 48 -5.14 -10.85 -1.29
C ARG A 48 -5.08 -9.33 -1.29
N LEU A 49 -3.87 -8.79 -1.18
CA LEU A 49 -3.68 -7.34 -1.20
C LEU A 49 -4.08 -6.75 -2.54
N LYS A 50 -3.76 -7.44 -3.63
CA LYS A 50 -4.18 -7.00 -4.96
C LYS A 50 -5.69 -6.95 -5.09
N LYS A 51 -6.36 -7.94 -4.53
CA LYS A 51 -7.83 -7.99 -4.59
C LYS A 51 -8.44 -6.80 -3.86
N LEU A 52 -7.90 -6.47 -2.70
CA LEU A 52 -8.37 -5.30 -1.94
C LEU A 52 -8.19 -4.03 -2.77
N ALA A 53 -7.03 -3.89 -3.42
CA ALA A 53 -6.75 -2.71 -4.24
C ALA A 53 -7.67 -2.63 -5.45
N HIS A 54 -7.93 -3.75 -6.12
CA HIS A 54 -8.85 -3.76 -7.25
C HIS A 54 -10.26 -3.38 -6.84
N ASN A 55 -10.71 -3.86 -5.69
CA ASN A 55 -12.03 -3.49 -5.19
C ASN A 55 -12.10 -1.99 -4.93
N GLN A 56 -11.02 -1.42 -4.38
CA GLN A 56 -10.98 0.01 -4.14
C GLN A 56 -11.00 0.80 -5.45
N MET A 57 -10.27 0.30 -6.46
CA MET A 57 -10.27 0.94 -7.77
C MET A 57 -11.67 0.96 -8.38
N LEU A 58 -12.43 -0.11 -8.20
CA LEU A 58 -13.80 -0.14 -8.69
C LEU A 58 -14.66 0.91 -8.00
N GLU A 59 -14.52 1.05 -6.69
CA GLU A 59 -15.25 2.07 -5.95
C GLU A 59 -14.86 3.47 -6.40
N ASP A 60 -13.58 3.66 -6.69
CA ASP A 60 -13.05 4.97 -7.10
C ASP A 60 -13.26 5.26 -8.58
N ASP A 61 -13.79 4.29 -9.33
CA ASP A 61 -14.01 4.38 -10.77
C ASP A 61 -12.70 4.69 -11.50
N ILE A 62 -11.66 3.95 -11.16
CA ILE A 62 -10.32 4.16 -11.69
C ILE A 62 -9.87 2.89 -12.42
N TYR A 63 -9.25 3.08 -13.59
CA TYR A 63 -8.72 1.98 -14.39
C TYR A 63 -7.24 2.20 -14.66
N THR A 64 -6.47 1.12 -14.70
CA THR A 64 -5.05 1.19 -14.97
C THR A 64 -4.75 0.76 -16.41
N HIS A 65 -3.54 1.05 -16.86
CA HIS A 65 -3.13 0.76 -18.23
C HIS A 65 -2.81 -0.72 -18.46
N GLY A 66 -2.52 -1.46 -17.41
CA GLY A 66 -2.22 -2.88 -17.50
C GLY A 66 -3.08 -3.68 -16.57
N MET A 67 -3.49 -4.88 -17.00
CA MET A 67 -4.41 -5.69 -16.19
C MET A 67 -3.77 -6.16 -14.88
N TYR A 68 -2.45 -6.11 -14.80
CA TYR A 68 -1.75 -6.52 -13.58
C TYR A 68 -1.25 -5.34 -12.77
N LYS A 69 -1.63 -4.12 -13.17
CA LYS A 69 -1.23 -2.92 -12.47
C LYS A 69 -2.33 -2.43 -11.54
N LEU A 70 -1.91 -1.77 -10.47
CA LEU A 70 -2.83 -1.17 -9.50
C LEU A 70 -2.62 0.34 -9.49
N ASN A 71 -3.71 1.08 -9.36
CA ASN A 71 -3.60 2.52 -9.13
C ASN A 71 -3.02 2.71 -7.72
N THR A 72 -1.91 3.42 -7.62
CA THR A 72 -1.19 3.54 -6.35
C THR A 72 -2.04 4.17 -5.25
N LYS A 73 -2.75 5.24 -5.56
CA LYS A 73 -3.57 5.91 -4.55
C LYS A 73 -4.69 5.01 -4.05
N SER A 74 -5.37 4.32 -4.97
CA SER A 74 -6.44 3.40 -4.58
C SER A 74 -5.88 2.24 -3.76
N ALA A 75 -4.73 1.72 -4.16
CA ALA A 75 -4.10 0.62 -3.44
C ALA A 75 -3.73 1.03 -2.01
N TYR A 76 -3.07 2.16 -1.85
CA TYR A 76 -2.70 2.63 -0.51
C TYR A 76 -3.93 2.86 0.36
N LYS A 77 -4.98 3.40 -0.24
CA LYS A 77 -6.24 3.59 0.47
C LYS A 77 -6.82 2.25 0.94
N ALA A 78 -6.82 1.26 0.05
CA ALA A 78 -7.33 -0.07 0.38
C ALA A 78 -6.51 -0.73 1.48
N TRP A 79 -5.22 -0.45 1.54
CA TRP A 79 -4.30 -1.04 2.52
C TRP A 79 -4.17 -0.18 3.76
N HIS A 80 -4.94 0.90 3.86
CA HIS A 80 -4.92 1.80 5.02
C HIS A 80 -3.55 2.41 5.27
N ILE A 81 -2.83 2.70 4.21
CA ILE A 81 -1.53 3.40 4.29
C ILE A 81 -1.77 4.87 4.01
N ASP A 82 -1.59 5.69 5.03
CA ASP A 82 -1.78 7.13 4.94
C ASP A 82 -0.42 7.80 4.77
N VAL A 83 -0.15 8.27 3.54
CA VAL A 83 1.16 8.85 3.21
C VAL A 83 1.42 10.12 4.01
N ASP A 84 0.39 10.91 4.27
CA ASP A 84 0.56 12.13 5.09
C ASP A 84 1.05 11.76 6.48
N ASP A 85 0.49 10.71 7.07
CA ASP A 85 0.92 10.23 8.37
C ASP A 85 2.37 9.74 8.31
N LEU A 86 2.72 9.00 7.25
CA LEU A 86 4.09 8.51 7.08
C LEU A 86 5.08 9.68 6.98
N GLU A 87 4.73 10.71 6.23
CA GLU A 87 5.58 11.88 6.09
C GLU A 87 5.75 12.60 7.42
N ASN A 88 4.68 12.71 8.19
CA ASN A 88 4.75 13.33 9.51
C ASN A 88 5.66 12.53 10.44
N ARG A 89 5.56 11.21 10.39
CA ARG A 89 6.41 10.34 11.21
C ARG A 89 7.88 10.48 10.81
N ARG A 90 8.14 10.52 9.51
CA ARG A 90 9.51 10.68 9.02
C ARG A 90 10.10 12.01 9.49
N ASN A 91 9.32 13.09 9.36
CA ASN A 91 9.78 14.40 9.79
C ASN A 91 10.05 14.42 11.29
N LYS A 92 9.21 13.76 12.07
CA LYS A 92 9.42 13.69 13.50
C LYS A 92 10.69 12.93 13.86
N LEU A 93 10.97 11.85 13.15
CA LEU A 93 12.21 11.10 13.37
C LEU A 93 13.42 11.95 13.06
N LEU A 94 13.37 12.74 11.99
CA LEU A 94 14.45 13.64 11.63
C LEU A 94 14.68 14.70 12.71
N GLU A 95 13.58 15.27 13.26
CA GLU A 95 13.68 16.25 14.34
C GLU A 95 14.35 15.65 15.57
N LEU A 96 14.07 14.38 15.85
CA LEU A 96 14.61 13.70 17.02
C LEU A 96 16.01 13.16 16.80
N GLY A 97 16.55 13.28 15.59
CA GLY A 97 17.88 12.78 15.28
C GLY A 97 17.94 11.27 15.11
N LEU A 98 16.83 10.67 14.80
CA LEU A 98 16.74 9.20 14.70
C LEU A 98 16.76 8.70 13.27
#